data_d2813ec8ec25c22b8596e138fdd70320
#
_entry.id   d2813ec8ec25c22b8596e138fdd70320
#
_cell.length_a   1.000
_cell.length_b   1.000
_cell.length_c   1.000
_cell.angle_alpha   90.00
_cell.angle_beta   90.00
_cell.angle_gamma   90.00
#
_symmetry.space_group_name_H-M   'P 1'
#
loop_
_entity.id
_entity.type
_entity.pdbx_description
1 polymer ?
#
loop_
_entity_poly.entity_id
_entity_poly.type
_entity_poly.pdbx_seq_one_letter_code
_entity_poly.pdbx_strand_id
1 'polypeptide(L)'
;MDFRDLRYFETIAELQHVGRAAQKLHRTQPALTSAIRRLEEDCGFPVFERAGRGIRLTAAGKILLRWAQRIRFDMEDAKLEIAAVGTGLAGHVRIGIVPTAAQFLLPAAARQLLQEGPDITLRTVVGLVDNLNSLLEQGELDIVVATETHTAPGMVSRLLAEDAVVVAASAKHEIFRGKPTLRDLTKYRWALQPPGAPLRDWLDHTFDRRRLPRPDVQVESTMLLMLPTLIAETGLLSFFSRRHLGAKGSGSGFKEVPLKETTMLRRLVVTYREKGYLSAAAQRLIDLLAQG
;
A
#
# COMPACT_ATOMS: atom_id res chain seq x y z
N MET A 1 24.21 18.17 13.05
CA MET A 1 23.06 18.13 12.10
C MET A 1 21.87 18.86 12.72
N ASP A 2 21.40 19.97 12.12
CA ASP A 2 20.29 20.80 12.62
C ASP A 2 19.00 20.44 11.86
N PHE A 3 17.86 20.38 12.56
CA PHE A 3 16.56 20.11 11.98
C PHE A 3 16.15 21.12 10.90
N ARG A 4 16.51 22.39 11.07
CA ARG A 4 16.27 23.43 10.07
C ARG A 4 17.06 23.16 8.78
N ASP A 5 18.28 22.69 8.88
CA ASP A 5 19.11 22.35 7.73
C ASP A 5 18.56 21.12 6.98
N LEU A 6 18.04 20.13 7.71
CA LEU A 6 17.33 18.99 7.13
C LEU A 6 16.07 19.43 6.33
N ARG A 7 15.28 20.37 6.87
CA ARG A 7 14.12 20.92 6.16
C ARG A 7 14.52 21.66 4.88
N TYR A 8 15.63 22.41 4.90
CA TYR A 8 16.13 23.06 3.70
C TYR A 8 16.58 22.04 2.66
N PHE A 9 17.29 21.02 3.12
CA PHE A 9 17.73 19.90 2.28
C PHE A 9 16.54 19.17 1.61
N GLU A 10 15.49 18.82 2.34
CA GLU A 10 14.29 18.22 1.79
C GLU A 10 13.67 19.08 0.68
N THR A 11 13.51 20.38 0.94
CA THR A 11 12.91 21.29 -0.06
C THR A 11 13.77 21.43 -1.32
N ILE A 12 15.10 21.41 -1.16
CA ILE A 12 16.03 21.43 -2.29
C ILE A 12 15.96 20.13 -3.07
N ALA A 13 15.86 18.99 -2.39
CA ALA A 13 15.74 17.66 -3.00
C ALA A 13 14.45 17.54 -3.82
N GLU A 14 13.33 18.05 -3.28
CA GLU A 14 12.02 18.08 -3.97
C GLU A 14 12.08 18.92 -5.26
N LEU A 15 12.64 20.12 -5.20
CA LEU A 15 12.64 21.08 -6.32
C LEU A 15 13.82 20.90 -7.27
N GLN A 16 14.85 20.15 -6.88
CA GLN A 16 16.10 19.93 -7.61
C GLN A 16 16.79 21.24 -8.05
N HIS A 17 16.52 22.33 -7.31
CA HIS A 17 17.00 23.67 -7.64
C HIS A 17 17.09 24.57 -6.41
N VAL A 18 18.31 24.96 -6.01
CA VAL A 18 18.56 25.73 -4.78
C VAL A 18 17.85 27.10 -4.78
N GLY A 19 17.85 27.81 -5.92
CA GLY A 19 17.21 29.13 -6.03
C GLY A 19 15.69 29.05 -5.84
N ARG A 20 15.02 28.06 -6.44
CA ARG A 20 13.57 27.85 -6.25
C ARG A 20 13.25 27.44 -4.81
N ALA A 21 14.08 26.61 -4.20
CA ALA A 21 13.94 26.24 -2.80
C ALA A 21 14.10 27.44 -1.87
N ALA A 22 15.03 28.34 -2.17
CA ALA A 22 15.24 29.57 -1.40
C ALA A 22 13.98 30.47 -1.47
N GLN A 23 13.39 30.65 -2.64
CA GLN A 23 12.13 31.37 -2.81
C GLN A 23 10.98 30.74 -2.01
N LYS A 24 10.78 29.40 -2.14
CA LYS A 24 9.72 28.65 -1.43
C LYS A 24 9.85 28.77 0.10
N LEU A 25 11.08 28.82 0.59
CA LEU A 25 11.39 28.89 2.03
C LEU A 25 11.50 30.33 2.56
N HIS A 26 11.34 31.34 1.72
CA HIS A 26 11.56 32.75 2.05
C HIS A 26 12.93 32.98 2.69
N ARG A 27 13.97 32.41 2.05
CA ARG A 27 15.39 32.52 2.46
C ARG A 27 16.26 32.90 1.26
N THR A 28 17.50 33.27 1.56
CA THR A 28 18.47 33.57 0.50
C THR A 28 19.18 32.28 0.05
N GLN A 29 19.55 32.22 -1.25
CA GLN A 29 20.28 31.07 -1.80
C GLN A 29 21.61 30.81 -1.06
N PRO A 30 22.43 31.82 -0.67
CA PRO A 30 23.62 31.57 0.14
C PRO A 30 23.32 30.88 1.49
N ALA A 31 22.20 31.22 2.15
CA ALA A 31 21.80 30.58 3.40
C ALA A 31 21.53 29.07 3.22
N LEU A 32 20.83 28.71 2.15
CA LEU A 32 20.57 27.29 1.82
C LEU A 32 21.87 26.58 1.45
N THR A 33 22.74 27.21 0.65
CA THR A 33 24.02 26.61 0.27
C THR A 33 24.91 26.35 1.51
N SER A 34 24.94 27.30 2.49
CA SER A 34 25.67 27.12 3.74
C SER A 34 25.06 25.99 4.61
N ALA A 35 23.72 25.83 4.61
CA ALA A 35 23.04 24.73 5.29
C ALA A 35 23.43 23.38 4.70
N ILE A 36 23.41 23.25 3.35
CA ILE A 36 23.84 22.02 2.67
C ILE A 36 25.29 21.70 2.99
N ARG A 37 26.20 22.71 2.95
CA ARG A 37 27.60 22.47 3.28
C ARG A 37 27.78 21.92 4.70
N ARG A 38 27.08 22.48 5.70
CA ARG A 38 27.13 21.94 7.08
C ARG A 38 26.63 20.48 7.14
N LEU A 39 25.55 20.15 6.42
CA LEU A 39 25.05 18.76 6.37
C LEU A 39 26.07 17.82 5.72
N GLU A 40 26.74 18.26 4.65
CA GLU A 40 27.79 17.49 3.98
C GLU A 40 29.01 17.30 4.85
N GLU A 41 29.42 18.34 5.60
CA GLU A 41 30.49 18.28 6.60
C GLU A 41 30.13 17.30 7.73
N ASP A 42 28.89 17.34 8.25
CA ASP A 42 28.38 16.42 9.28
C ASP A 42 28.31 14.96 8.79
N CYS A 43 27.91 14.76 7.55
CA CYS A 43 27.77 13.44 6.94
C CYS A 43 29.11 12.86 6.43
N GLY A 44 30.09 13.70 6.16
CA GLY A 44 31.37 13.33 5.53
C GLY A 44 31.25 13.01 4.03
N PHE A 45 30.12 13.25 3.41
CA PHE A 45 29.84 12.96 1.99
C PHE A 45 28.98 14.04 1.34
N PRO A 46 29.18 14.33 0.04
CA PRO A 46 28.29 15.20 -0.70
C PRO A 46 26.88 14.56 -0.82
N VAL A 47 25.83 15.35 -0.55
CA VAL A 47 24.43 14.91 -0.64
C VAL A 47 23.78 15.31 -1.96
N PHE A 48 24.36 16.30 -2.67
CA PHE A 48 23.96 16.67 -4.02
C PHE A 48 25.13 16.59 -5.01
N GLU A 49 24.81 16.34 -6.25
CA GLU A 49 25.72 16.44 -7.39
C GLU A 49 25.07 17.26 -8.52
N ARG A 50 25.90 17.84 -9.39
CA ARG A 50 25.41 18.62 -10.55
C ARG A 50 24.74 17.71 -11.58
N ALA A 51 23.59 18.14 -12.09
CA ALA A 51 22.86 17.47 -13.15
C ALA A 51 22.36 18.52 -14.15
N GLY A 52 23.12 18.75 -15.22
CA GLY A 52 22.80 19.77 -16.20
C GLY A 52 22.72 21.18 -15.58
N ARG A 53 21.56 21.83 -15.69
CA ARG A 53 21.29 23.15 -15.09
C ARG A 53 20.78 23.09 -13.65
N GLY A 54 20.60 21.90 -13.09
CA GLY A 54 20.11 21.66 -11.74
C GLY A 54 21.05 20.80 -10.91
N ILE A 55 20.50 20.24 -9.87
CA ILE A 55 21.19 19.31 -8.97
C ILE A 55 20.34 18.07 -8.77
N ARG A 56 20.98 16.94 -8.45
CA ARG A 56 20.30 15.69 -8.07
C ARG A 56 20.94 15.12 -6.81
N LEU A 57 20.21 14.25 -6.16
CA LEU A 57 20.70 13.54 -4.97
C LEU A 57 21.76 12.51 -5.34
N THR A 58 22.83 12.48 -4.57
CA THR A 58 23.80 11.37 -4.53
C THR A 58 23.19 10.15 -3.83
N ALA A 59 23.91 9.02 -3.77
CA ALA A 59 23.52 7.86 -2.96
C ALA A 59 23.37 8.25 -1.48
N ALA A 60 24.33 9.01 -0.92
CA ALA A 60 24.28 9.54 0.44
C ALA A 60 23.08 10.49 0.64
N GLY A 61 22.81 11.37 -0.35
CA GLY A 61 21.67 12.27 -0.32
C GLY A 61 20.33 11.55 -0.29
N LYS A 62 20.19 10.44 -1.03
CA LYS A 62 18.97 9.60 -0.97
C LYS A 62 18.77 8.99 0.41
N ILE A 63 19.83 8.54 1.06
CA ILE A 63 19.78 8.02 2.43
C ILE A 63 19.36 9.12 3.39
N LEU A 64 20.03 10.28 3.30
CA LEU A 64 19.72 11.42 4.16
C LEU A 64 18.27 11.90 3.98
N LEU A 65 17.74 11.90 2.74
CA LEU A 65 16.37 12.33 2.48
C LEU A 65 15.35 11.45 3.20
N ARG A 66 15.52 10.12 3.16
CA ARG A 66 14.65 9.20 3.90
C ARG A 66 14.65 9.48 5.40
N TRP A 67 15.82 9.69 5.98
CA TRP A 67 15.93 10.01 7.41
C TRP A 67 15.38 11.37 7.76
N ALA A 68 15.62 12.39 6.95
CA ALA A 68 15.09 13.74 7.15
C ALA A 68 13.56 13.75 7.15
N GLN A 69 12.95 13.08 6.17
CA GLN A 69 11.50 12.92 6.09
C GLN A 69 10.93 12.19 7.30
N ARG A 70 11.58 11.11 7.73
CA ARG A 70 11.17 10.36 8.92
C ARG A 70 11.22 11.23 10.18
N ILE A 71 12.34 11.91 10.43
CA ILE A 71 12.50 12.80 11.59
C ILE A 71 11.41 13.89 11.58
N ARG A 72 11.10 14.45 10.41
CA ARG A 72 10.02 15.44 10.28
C ARG A 72 8.67 14.87 10.67
N PHE A 73 8.32 13.67 10.18
CA PHE A 73 7.07 13.01 10.55
C PHE A 73 7.02 12.67 12.05
N ASP A 74 8.09 12.10 12.60
CA ASP A 74 8.14 11.76 14.02
C ASP A 74 7.98 13.02 14.91
N MET A 75 8.50 14.16 14.48
CA MET A 75 8.32 15.46 15.19
C MET A 75 6.88 16.01 15.03
N GLU A 76 6.26 15.86 13.89
CA GLU A 76 4.86 16.24 13.67
C GLU A 76 3.94 15.37 14.53
N ASP A 77 4.16 14.06 14.54
CA ASP A 77 3.43 13.11 15.38
C ASP A 77 3.57 13.43 16.87
N ALA A 78 4.80 13.70 17.33
CA ALA A 78 5.04 14.08 18.73
C ALA A 78 4.28 15.38 19.13
N LYS A 79 4.23 16.38 18.25
CA LYS A 79 3.45 17.61 18.52
C LYS A 79 1.96 17.33 18.62
N LEU A 80 1.43 16.48 17.74
CA LEU A 80 0.01 16.12 17.75
C LEU A 80 -0.35 15.28 18.98
N GLU A 81 0.52 14.37 19.40
CA GLU A 81 0.30 13.62 20.64
C GLU A 81 0.31 14.47 21.89
N ILE A 82 1.26 15.43 21.97
CA ILE A 82 1.29 16.40 23.07
C ILE A 82 -0.01 17.23 23.07
N ALA A 83 -0.46 17.67 21.89
CA ALA A 83 -1.70 18.42 21.77
C ALA A 83 -2.94 17.58 22.14
N ALA A 84 -2.89 16.27 21.92
CA ALA A 84 -3.96 15.34 22.25
C ALA A 84 -4.01 14.93 23.73
N VAL A 85 -3.04 15.31 24.55
CA VAL A 85 -3.04 15.04 25.99
C VAL A 85 -4.28 15.68 26.61
N GLY A 86 -5.22 14.81 27.03
CA GLY A 86 -6.49 15.23 27.64
C GLY A 86 -7.66 15.48 26.68
N THR A 87 -7.48 15.39 25.36
CA THR A 87 -8.55 15.63 24.37
C THR A 87 -8.97 14.38 23.58
N GLY A 88 -8.26 13.24 23.74
CA GLY A 88 -8.56 12.00 23.05
C GLY A 88 -7.53 11.62 21.96
N LEU A 89 -7.92 10.70 21.05
CA LEU A 89 -7.05 10.25 19.97
C LEU A 89 -6.89 11.34 18.92
N ALA A 90 -5.63 11.70 18.61
CA ALA A 90 -5.28 12.60 17.53
C ALA A 90 -3.99 12.13 16.83
N GLY A 91 -3.66 12.73 15.69
CA GLY A 91 -2.41 12.45 14.98
C GLY A 91 -2.59 11.98 13.55
N HIS A 92 -1.47 11.56 12.94
CA HIS A 92 -1.45 11.02 11.59
C HIS A 92 -1.23 9.52 11.61
N VAL A 93 -1.99 8.78 10.79
CA VAL A 93 -1.77 7.35 10.56
C VAL A 93 -1.53 7.14 9.07
N ARG A 94 -0.38 6.58 8.73
CA ARG A 94 0.04 6.27 7.36
C ARG A 94 -0.04 4.78 7.13
N ILE A 95 -1.09 4.33 6.44
CA ILE A 95 -1.32 2.92 6.17
C ILE A 95 -1.05 2.57 4.70
N GLY A 96 -0.21 1.54 4.48
CA GLY A 96 -0.12 0.83 3.22
C GLY A 96 -1.08 -0.35 3.22
N ILE A 97 -1.80 -0.57 2.13
CA ILE A 97 -2.76 -1.68 2.08
C ILE A 97 -2.87 -2.25 0.67
N VAL A 98 -2.94 -3.58 0.55
CA VAL A 98 -3.18 -4.21 -0.76
C VAL A 98 -4.62 -3.97 -1.22
N PRO A 99 -4.86 -3.80 -2.55
CA PRO A 99 -6.15 -3.38 -3.08
C PRO A 99 -7.33 -4.20 -2.59
N THR A 100 -7.17 -5.51 -2.53
CA THR A 100 -8.25 -6.42 -2.14
C THR A 100 -8.60 -6.32 -0.65
N ALA A 101 -7.63 -6.08 0.24
CA ALA A 101 -7.88 -5.89 1.66
C ALA A 101 -8.50 -4.50 1.94
N ALA A 102 -8.09 -3.49 1.16
CA ALA A 102 -8.62 -2.14 1.27
C ALA A 102 -10.15 -2.08 1.13
N GLN A 103 -10.73 -2.96 0.30
CA GLN A 103 -12.16 -2.95 0.01
C GLN A 103 -13.04 -3.39 1.19
N PHE A 104 -12.58 -4.33 2.01
CA PHE A 104 -13.44 -4.88 3.07
C PHE A 104 -12.93 -4.61 4.50
N LEU A 105 -11.63 -4.46 4.73
CA LEU A 105 -11.09 -4.20 6.07
C LEU A 105 -11.10 -2.70 6.42
N LEU A 106 -10.64 -1.86 5.50
CA LEU A 106 -10.36 -0.47 5.81
C LEU A 106 -11.62 0.39 6.08
N PRO A 107 -12.74 0.27 5.32
CA PRO A 107 -13.86 1.21 5.49
C PRO A 107 -14.49 1.18 6.87
N ALA A 108 -14.69 0.00 7.46
CA ALA A 108 -15.28 -0.13 8.79
C ALA A 108 -14.33 0.38 9.88
N ALA A 109 -13.06 -0.02 9.81
CA ALA A 109 -12.03 0.40 10.76
C ALA A 109 -11.76 1.90 10.68
N ALA A 110 -11.68 2.49 9.48
CA ALA A 110 -11.49 3.93 9.29
C ALA A 110 -12.67 4.74 9.83
N ARG A 111 -13.91 4.30 9.54
CA ARG A 111 -15.10 4.96 10.08
C ARG A 111 -15.06 5.04 11.59
N GLN A 112 -14.77 3.92 12.25
CA GLN A 112 -14.74 3.88 13.72
C GLN A 112 -13.59 4.69 14.28
N LEU A 113 -12.39 4.60 13.69
CA LEU A 113 -11.24 5.39 14.10
C LEU A 113 -11.52 6.91 14.06
N LEU A 114 -12.11 7.39 12.96
CA LEU A 114 -12.42 8.81 12.79
C LEU A 114 -13.57 9.30 13.67
N GLN A 115 -14.46 8.39 14.10
CA GLN A 115 -15.49 8.72 15.10
C GLN A 115 -14.90 8.84 16.51
N GLU A 116 -13.93 8.00 16.86
CA GLU A 116 -13.23 8.02 18.15
C GLU A 116 -12.22 9.16 18.27
N GLY A 117 -11.63 9.61 17.15
CA GLY A 117 -10.64 10.68 17.08
C GLY A 117 -10.89 11.59 15.88
N PRO A 118 -11.73 12.65 16.02
CA PRO A 118 -12.02 13.57 14.92
C PRO A 118 -10.80 14.31 14.38
N ASP A 119 -9.75 14.46 15.20
CA ASP A 119 -8.49 15.10 14.83
C ASP A 119 -7.46 14.13 14.22
N ILE A 120 -7.86 12.88 13.96
CA ILE A 120 -7.01 11.92 13.27
C ILE A 120 -7.03 12.18 11.76
N THR A 121 -5.84 12.20 11.16
CA THR A 121 -5.68 12.18 9.71
C THR A 121 -5.20 10.81 9.27
N LEU A 122 -5.95 10.13 8.40
CA LEU A 122 -5.60 8.85 7.82
C LEU A 122 -5.09 9.02 6.39
N ARG A 123 -3.82 8.72 6.15
CA ARG A 123 -3.21 8.66 4.81
C ARG A 123 -3.13 7.20 4.36
N THR A 124 -3.68 6.90 3.21
CA THR A 124 -3.69 5.54 2.65
C THR A 124 -2.84 5.45 1.38
N VAL A 125 -2.02 4.41 1.28
CA VAL A 125 -1.28 4.06 0.06
C VAL A 125 -1.71 2.67 -0.36
N VAL A 126 -2.27 2.55 -1.56
CA VAL A 126 -2.65 1.26 -2.13
C VAL A 126 -1.56 0.80 -3.10
N GLY A 127 -1.07 -0.43 -2.93
CA GLY A 127 0.04 -0.91 -3.75
C GLY A 127 0.30 -2.41 -3.63
N LEU A 128 1.37 -2.86 -4.28
CA LEU A 128 1.88 -4.22 -4.19
C LEU A 128 2.71 -4.38 -2.90
N VAL A 129 2.79 -5.60 -2.38
CA VAL A 129 3.43 -5.94 -1.11
C VAL A 129 4.86 -5.41 -1.02
N ASP A 130 5.69 -5.64 -2.05
CA ASP A 130 7.10 -5.25 -2.03
C ASP A 130 7.28 -3.73 -1.94
N ASN A 131 6.47 -2.97 -2.70
CA ASN A 131 6.50 -1.51 -2.64
C ASN A 131 6.05 -0.99 -1.27
N LEU A 132 4.96 -1.57 -0.72
CA LEU A 132 4.44 -1.19 0.60
C LEU A 132 5.45 -1.50 1.71
N ASN A 133 6.10 -2.66 1.66
CA ASN A 133 7.15 -3.03 2.62
C ASN A 133 8.34 -2.09 2.52
N SER A 134 8.77 -1.73 1.31
CA SER A 134 9.85 -0.76 1.12
C SER A 134 9.50 0.61 1.74
N LEU A 135 8.27 1.10 1.57
CA LEU A 135 7.81 2.34 2.20
C LEU A 135 7.74 2.23 3.73
N LEU A 136 7.36 1.05 4.26
CA LEU A 136 7.38 0.79 5.70
C LEU A 136 8.80 0.81 6.27
N GLU A 137 9.76 0.15 5.60
CA GLU A 137 11.17 0.15 5.98
C GLU A 137 11.77 1.54 5.95
N GLN A 138 11.37 2.36 4.98
CA GLN A 138 11.81 3.75 4.83
C GLN A 138 11.15 4.70 5.84
N GLY A 139 10.14 4.25 6.60
CA GLY A 139 9.41 5.07 7.56
C GLY A 139 8.37 6.00 6.95
N GLU A 140 8.05 5.84 5.66
CA GLU A 140 6.99 6.58 4.98
C GLU A 140 5.60 6.06 5.34
N LEU A 141 5.52 4.80 5.82
CA LEU A 141 4.32 4.18 6.37
C LEU A 141 4.55 3.78 7.83
N ASP A 142 3.47 3.78 8.61
CA ASP A 142 3.46 3.31 9.98
C ASP A 142 3.12 1.83 10.05
N ILE A 143 2.13 1.42 9.25
CA ILE A 143 1.64 0.05 9.16
C ILE A 143 1.38 -0.36 7.71
N VAL A 144 1.51 -1.65 7.43
CA VAL A 144 1.16 -2.25 6.13
C VAL A 144 0.21 -3.41 6.34
N VAL A 145 -0.91 -3.42 5.62
CA VAL A 145 -1.86 -4.54 5.56
C VAL A 145 -1.72 -5.25 4.23
N ALA A 146 -1.25 -6.49 4.28
CA ALA A 146 -0.95 -7.29 3.09
C ALA A 146 -1.19 -8.78 3.31
N THR A 147 -1.06 -9.56 2.24
CA THR A 147 -0.98 -11.02 2.36
C THR A 147 0.30 -11.40 3.12
N GLU A 148 0.19 -12.35 4.02
CA GLU A 148 1.31 -12.87 4.81
C GLU A 148 2.42 -13.37 3.88
N THR A 149 3.60 -12.85 4.09
CA THR A 149 4.85 -13.26 3.44
C THR A 149 5.90 -13.47 4.53
N HIS A 150 7.13 -13.77 4.13
CA HIS A 150 8.23 -13.80 5.09
C HIS A 150 8.39 -12.42 5.75
N THR A 151 8.34 -12.39 7.09
CA THR A 151 8.53 -11.15 7.84
C THR A 151 10.01 -10.79 7.86
N ALA A 152 10.35 -9.61 7.36
CA ALA A 152 11.72 -9.12 7.35
C ALA A 152 12.25 -8.88 8.77
N PRO A 153 13.58 -8.98 9.00
CA PRO A 153 14.17 -8.65 10.30
C PRO A 153 13.79 -7.23 10.76
N GLY A 154 13.46 -7.07 12.04
CA GLY A 154 13.03 -5.79 12.62
C GLY A 154 11.59 -5.38 12.33
N MET A 155 10.81 -6.28 11.74
CA MET A 155 9.37 -6.13 11.53
C MET A 155 8.58 -7.10 12.41
N VAL A 156 7.38 -6.69 12.80
CA VAL A 156 6.39 -7.51 13.51
C VAL A 156 5.17 -7.65 12.63
N SER A 157 4.67 -8.87 12.47
CA SER A 157 3.43 -9.14 11.74
C SER A 157 2.39 -9.77 12.67
N ARG A 158 1.16 -9.25 12.62
CA ARG A 158 0.00 -9.78 13.35
C ARG A 158 -1.10 -10.18 12.38
N LEU A 159 -1.67 -11.36 12.57
CA LEU A 159 -2.81 -11.83 11.77
C LEU A 159 -4.03 -10.93 11.99
N LEU A 160 -4.64 -10.51 10.89
CA LEU A 160 -5.90 -9.75 10.87
C LEU A 160 -7.09 -10.62 10.47
N ALA A 161 -6.94 -11.33 9.35
CA ALA A 161 -8.02 -12.12 8.80
C ALA A 161 -7.51 -13.25 7.90
N GLU A 162 -8.29 -14.30 7.80
CA GLU A 162 -8.17 -15.29 6.73
C GLU A 162 -9.14 -14.92 5.60
N ASP A 163 -8.69 -15.06 4.36
CA ASP A 163 -9.45 -14.73 3.17
C ASP A 163 -9.27 -15.83 2.12
N ALA A 164 -10.27 -16.00 1.29
CA ALA A 164 -10.22 -16.87 0.12
C ALA A 164 -10.38 -16.02 -1.13
N VAL A 165 -9.41 -16.09 -2.02
CA VAL A 165 -9.54 -15.56 -3.38
C VAL A 165 -10.09 -16.66 -4.27
N VAL A 166 -11.15 -16.34 -5.00
CA VAL A 166 -11.91 -17.28 -5.82
C VAL A 166 -12.11 -16.72 -7.22
N VAL A 167 -12.31 -17.60 -8.17
CA VAL A 167 -12.79 -17.20 -9.50
C VAL A 167 -14.26 -16.82 -9.41
N ALA A 168 -14.62 -15.71 -9.99
CA ALA A 168 -16.00 -15.25 -10.08
C ALA A 168 -16.34 -14.71 -11.47
N ALA A 169 -17.63 -14.68 -11.76
CA ALA A 169 -18.21 -14.12 -12.96
C ALA A 169 -19.52 -13.39 -12.64
N SER A 170 -20.07 -12.66 -13.61
CA SER A 170 -21.42 -12.14 -13.50
C SER A 170 -22.40 -13.25 -13.11
N ALA A 171 -23.33 -12.98 -12.21
CA ALA A 171 -24.32 -13.97 -11.77
C ALA A 171 -25.17 -14.55 -12.91
N LYS A 172 -25.23 -13.83 -14.03
CA LYS A 172 -25.94 -14.26 -15.26
C LYS A 172 -25.06 -15.03 -16.24
N HIS A 173 -23.77 -15.24 -15.90
CA HIS A 173 -22.82 -15.90 -16.80
C HIS A 173 -23.22 -17.34 -17.07
N GLU A 174 -23.05 -17.79 -18.33
CA GLU A 174 -23.45 -19.12 -18.79
C GLU A 174 -22.73 -20.27 -18.07
N ILE A 175 -21.56 -20.05 -17.50
CA ILE A 175 -20.81 -21.03 -16.69
C ILE A 175 -21.68 -21.62 -15.56
N PHE A 176 -22.67 -20.89 -15.09
CA PHE A 176 -23.57 -21.33 -14.01
C PHE A 176 -24.78 -22.17 -14.49
N ARG A 177 -24.91 -22.43 -15.80
CA ARG A 177 -25.97 -23.31 -16.33
C ARG A 177 -25.77 -24.80 -16.01
N GLY A 178 -24.54 -25.15 -15.56
CA GLY A 178 -24.17 -26.52 -15.17
C GLY A 178 -23.28 -26.53 -13.93
N LYS A 179 -22.65 -27.68 -13.70
CA LYS A 179 -21.58 -27.82 -12.69
C LYS A 179 -20.24 -27.53 -13.37
N PRO A 180 -19.64 -26.36 -13.13
CA PRO A 180 -18.39 -26.00 -13.78
C PRO A 180 -17.25 -26.93 -13.35
N THR A 181 -16.35 -27.19 -14.28
CA THR A 181 -15.07 -27.87 -14.06
C THR A 181 -13.92 -26.96 -14.40
N LEU A 182 -12.70 -27.28 -13.95
CA LEU A 182 -11.52 -26.50 -14.30
C LEU A 182 -11.32 -26.42 -15.83
N ARG A 183 -11.65 -27.49 -16.56
CA ARG A 183 -11.59 -27.51 -18.02
C ARG A 183 -12.59 -26.54 -18.66
N ASP A 184 -13.74 -26.32 -18.06
CA ASP A 184 -14.73 -25.39 -18.63
C ASP A 184 -14.21 -23.95 -18.58
N LEU A 185 -13.36 -23.62 -17.62
CA LEU A 185 -12.75 -22.28 -17.51
C LEU A 185 -11.86 -21.93 -18.71
N THR A 186 -11.34 -22.92 -19.45
CA THR A 186 -10.54 -22.68 -20.67
C THR A 186 -11.36 -22.21 -21.87
N LYS A 187 -12.68 -22.28 -21.79
CA LYS A 187 -13.59 -21.84 -22.85
C LYS A 187 -13.92 -20.35 -22.78
N TYR A 188 -13.58 -19.71 -21.66
CA TYR A 188 -13.94 -18.34 -21.37
C TYR A 188 -12.73 -17.43 -21.35
N ARG A 189 -12.97 -16.15 -21.60
CA ARG A 189 -11.96 -15.11 -21.54
C ARG A 189 -11.87 -14.49 -20.15
N TRP A 190 -10.71 -13.93 -19.85
CA TRP A 190 -10.37 -13.48 -18.53
C TRP A 190 -9.94 -12.02 -18.49
N ALA A 191 -10.22 -11.41 -17.35
CA ALA A 191 -9.61 -10.16 -16.91
C ALA A 191 -8.70 -10.46 -15.71
N LEU A 192 -7.40 -10.34 -15.87
CA LEU A 192 -6.40 -10.73 -14.87
C LEU A 192 -5.31 -9.68 -14.70
N GLN A 193 -4.51 -9.87 -13.67
CA GLN A 193 -3.27 -9.13 -13.49
C GLN A 193 -2.22 -9.53 -14.54
N PRO A 194 -1.19 -8.68 -14.79
CA PRO A 194 -0.04 -9.05 -15.61
C PRO A 194 0.67 -10.31 -15.12
N PRO A 195 1.37 -11.04 -15.99
CA PRO A 195 2.29 -12.11 -15.59
C PRO A 195 3.32 -11.61 -14.58
N GLY A 196 3.70 -12.47 -13.62
CA GLY A 196 4.57 -12.10 -12.49
C GLY A 196 3.81 -11.58 -11.26
N ALA A 197 2.52 -11.29 -11.36
CA ALA A 197 1.70 -11.04 -10.19
C ALA A 197 1.40 -12.38 -9.48
N PRO A 198 1.56 -12.49 -8.15
CA PRO A 198 1.46 -13.76 -7.42
C PRO A 198 0.18 -14.54 -7.67
N LEU A 199 -0.94 -13.84 -7.76
CA LEU A 199 -2.24 -14.46 -7.99
C LEU A 199 -2.39 -14.98 -9.43
N ARG A 200 -1.83 -14.26 -10.41
CA ARG A 200 -1.79 -14.67 -11.80
C ARG A 200 -0.93 -15.91 -11.97
N ASP A 201 0.28 -15.88 -11.43
CA ASP A 201 1.24 -16.99 -11.54
C ASP A 201 0.68 -18.25 -10.86
N TRP A 202 0.03 -18.10 -9.71
CA TRP A 202 -0.65 -19.21 -9.04
C TRP A 202 -1.74 -19.85 -9.91
N LEU A 203 -2.55 -19.03 -10.59
CA LEU A 203 -3.59 -19.55 -11.50
C LEU A 203 -2.96 -20.28 -12.69
N ASP A 204 -1.99 -19.65 -13.35
CA ASP A 204 -1.31 -20.25 -14.49
C ASP A 204 -0.69 -21.60 -14.12
N HIS A 205 -0.01 -21.70 -12.96
CA HIS A 205 0.51 -22.97 -12.43
C HIS A 205 -0.60 -24.01 -12.13
N THR A 206 -1.78 -23.56 -11.71
CA THR A 206 -2.91 -24.47 -11.45
C THR A 206 -3.37 -25.14 -12.74
N PHE A 207 -3.43 -24.41 -13.85
CA PHE A 207 -3.76 -24.97 -15.17
C PHE A 207 -2.64 -25.86 -15.71
N ASP A 208 -1.39 -25.42 -15.62
CA ASP A 208 -0.21 -26.19 -16.06
C ASP A 208 -0.12 -27.56 -15.37
N ARG A 209 -0.33 -27.62 -14.04
CA ARG A 209 -0.34 -28.89 -13.27
C ARG A 209 -1.41 -29.87 -13.73
N ARG A 210 -2.51 -29.37 -14.29
CA ARG A 210 -3.61 -30.19 -14.84
C ARG A 210 -3.48 -30.41 -16.34
N ARG A 211 -2.37 -29.95 -16.96
CA ARG A 211 -2.12 -30.05 -18.41
C ARG A 211 -3.26 -29.44 -19.23
N LEU A 212 -3.82 -28.33 -18.74
CA LEU A 212 -4.82 -27.52 -19.42
C LEU A 212 -4.17 -26.25 -20.00
N PRO A 213 -4.71 -25.71 -21.11
CA PRO A 213 -4.30 -24.40 -21.59
C PRO A 213 -4.48 -23.33 -20.50
N ARG A 214 -3.51 -22.44 -20.38
CA ARG A 214 -3.63 -21.29 -19.48
C ARG A 214 -4.82 -20.40 -19.84
N PRO A 215 -5.32 -19.58 -18.92
CA PRO A 215 -6.41 -18.65 -19.17
C PRO A 215 -6.17 -17.75 -20.39
N ASP A 216 -7.14 -17.64 -21.29
CA ASP A 216 -7.14 -16.69 -22.39
C ASP A 216 -7.47 -15.28 -21.87
N VAL A 217 -6.45 -14.45 -21.66
CA VAL A 217 -6.58 -13.12 -21.04
C VAL A 217 -6.90 -12.09 -22.09
N GLN A 218 -8.12 -11.56 -22.04
CA GLN A 218 -8.56 -10.48 -22.92
C GLN A 218 -8.30 -9.09 -22.35
N VAL A 219 -8.33 -8.96 -21.00
CA VAL A 219 -8.02 -7.72 -20.31
C VAL A 219 -6.93 -7.98 -19.27
N GLU A 220 -5.84 -7.26 -19.40
CA GLU A 220 -4.75 -7.26 -18.44
C GLU A 220 -4.74 -5.93 -17.68
N SER A 221 -4.82 -5.96 -16.36
CA SER A 221 -4.87 -4.75 -15.54
C SER A 221 -4.28 -4.94 -14.15
N THR A 222 -3.53 -3.93 -13.70
CA THR A 222 -3.12 -3.77 -12.31
C THR A 222 -4.20 -3.11 -11.45
N MET A 223 -5.22 -2.50 -12.08
CA MET A 223 -6.32 -1.80 -11.41
C MET A 223 -7.43 -2.78 -11.01
N LEU A 224 -7.24 -3.51 -9.91
CA LEU A 224 -8.19 -4.51 -9.43
C LEU A 224 -9.57 -3.94 -9.07
N LEU A 225 -9.64 -2.65 -8.74
CA LEU A 225 -10.91 -1.98 -8.36
C LEU A 225 -11.88 -1.84 -9.55
N MET A 226 -11.37 -1.83 -10.78
CA MET A 226 -12.17 -1.74 -11.99
C MET A 226 -12.78 -3.09 -12.39
N LEU A 227 -12.18 -4.21 -11.96
CA LEU A 227 -12.57 -5.54 -12.39
C LEU A 227 -14.05 -5.90 -12.10
N PRO A 228 -14.64 -5.53 -10.96
CA PRO A 228 -16.06 -5.78 -10.70
C PRO A 228 -16.96 -5.21 -11.80
N THR A 229 -16.85 -3.93 -12.07
CA THR A 229 -17.66 -3.25 -13.09
C THR A 229 -17.45 -3.88 -14.48
N LEU A 230 -16.19 -4.11 -14.87
CA LEU A 230 -15.84 -4.69 -16.14
C LEU A 230 -16.48 -6.07 -16.34
N ILE A 231 -16.40 -6.94 -15.33
CA ILE A 231 -16.90 -8.32 -15.41
C ILE A 231 -18.43 -8.35 -15.42
N ALA A 232 -19.09 -7.42 -14.70
CA ALA A 232 -20.54 -7.29 -14.73
C ALA A 232 -21.06 -7.07 -16.15
N GLU A 233 -20.30 -6.37 -17.00
CA GLU A 233 -20.72 -5.92 -18.32
C GLU A 233 -20.18 -6.77 -19.48
N THR A 234 -19.13 -7.58 -19.24
CA THR A 234 -18.39 -8.21 -20.33
C THR A 234 -18.45 -9.74 -20.36
N GLY A 235 -18.97 -10.39 -19.35
CA GLY A 235 -18.96 -11.86 -19.27
C GLY A 235 -17.56 -12.47 -19.11
N LEU A 236 -16.56 -11.69 -18.71
CA LEU A 236 -15.22 -12.19 -18.40
C LEU A 236 -15.19 -12.88 -17.04
N LEU A 237 -14.23 -13.79 -16.85
CA LEU A 237 -13.90 -14.36 -15.55
C LEU A 237 -12.79 -13.52 -14.89
N SER A 238 -12.77 -13.45 -13.55
CA SER A 238 -11.68 -12.86 -12.80
C SER A 238 -11.61 -13.37 -11.37
N PHE A 239 -10.63 -12.85 -10.61
CA PHE A 239 -10.46 -13.13 -9.21
C PHE A 239 -11.13 -12.12 -8.31
N PHE A 240 -11.73 -12.63 -7.21
CA PHE A 240 -12.28 -11.81 -6.14
C PHE A 240 -11.93 -12.40 -4.77
N SER A 241 -11.86 -11.54 -3.77
CA SER A 241 -12.01 -12.00 -2.40
C SER A 241 -13.44 -12.54 -2.20
N ARG A 242 -13.57 -13.71 -1.61
CA ARG A 242 -14.89 -14.30 -1.31
C ARG A 242 -15.71 -13.39 -0.39
N ARG A 243 -15.05 -12.67 0.51
CA ARG A 243 -15.69 -11.67 1.38
C ARG A 243 -16.34 -10.54 0.57
N HIS A 244 -15.74 -10.16 -0.54
CA HIS A 244 -16.29 -9.12 -1.42
C HIS A 244 -17.57 -9.58 -2.14
N LEU A 245 -17.68 -10.86 -2.48
CA LEU A 245 -18.87 -11.41 -3.16
C LEU A 245 -20.10 -11.41 -2.26
N GLY A 246 -19.93 -11.49 -0.93
CA GLY A 246 -21.02 -11.47 0.04
C GLY A 246 -21.44 -10.06 0.50
N ALA A 247 -20.71 -9.00 0.12
CA ALA A 247 -21.00 -7.65 0.56
C ALA A 247 -22.19 -7.04 -0.18
N LYS A 248 -23.11 -6.40 0.57
CA LYS A 248 -24.20 -5.61 -0.04
C LYS A 248 -23.58 -4.42 -0.80
N GLY A 249 -23.84 -4.32 -2.08
CA GLY A 249 -23.30 -3.26 -2.96
C GLY A 249 -22.53 -3.83 -4.15
N SER A 250 -21.25 -3.54 -4.28
CA SER A 250 -20.43 -3.93 -5.47
C SER A 250 -20.36 -5.42 -5.76
N GLY A 251 -20.67 -6.29 -4.80
CA GLY A 251 -20.66 -7.76 -4.96
C GLY A 251 -22.01 -8.39 -5.39
N SER A 252 -23.11 -7.63 -5.41
CA SER A 252 -24.45 -8.21 -5.61
C SER A 252 -24.73 -8.77 -7.02
N GLY A 253 -23.90 -8.47 -7.99
CA GLY A 253 -24.03 -8.94 -9.38
C GLY A 253 -23.13 -10.11 -9.76
N PHE A 254 -22.34 -10.65 -8.81
CA PHE A 254 -21.31 -11.67 -9.06
C PHE A 254 -21.62 -12.97 -8.31
N LYS A 255 -21.09 -14.06 -8.87
CA LYS A 255 -21.18 -15.37 -8.26
C LYS A 255 -19.84 -16.09 -8.36
N GLU A 256 -19.46 -16.76 -7.27
CA GLU A 256 -18.29 -17.62 -7.24
C GLU A 256 -18.46 -18.81 -8.18
N VAL A 257 -17.42 -19.13 -8.94
CA VAL A 257 -17.29 -20.41 -9.63
C VAL A 257 -16.74 -21.41 -8.61
N PRO A 258 -17.55 -22.35 -8.11
CA PRO A 258 -17.24 -23.14 -6.93
C PRO A 258 -16.27 -24.29 -7.23
N LEU A 259 -15.00 -23.95 -7.47
CA LEU A 259 -13.92 -24.90 -7.75
C LEU A 259 -12.82 -24.78 -6.69
N LYS A 260 -12.52 -25.92 -6.04
CA LYS A 260 -11.42 -25.97 -5.06
C LYS A 260 -10.07 -25.64 -5.68
N GLU A 261 -9.85 -26.07 -6.92
CA GLU A 261 -8.61 -25.83 -7.66
C GLU A 261 -8.32 -24.36 -7.92
N THR A 262 -9.33 -23.52 -7.99
CA THR A 262 -9.23 -22.09 -8.22
C THR A 262 -9.59 -21.25 -6.98
N THR A 263 -9.53 -21.87 -5.82
CA THR A 263 -9.66 -21.20 -4.51
C THR A 263 -8.30 -21.10 -3.86
N MET A 264 -7.79 -19.87 -3.69
CA MET A 264 -6.54 -19.60 -2.98
C MET A 264 -6.87 -19.10 -1.58
N LEU A 265 -6.47 -19.85 -0.57
CA LEU A 265 -6.53 -19.37 0.82
C LEU A 265 -5.31 -18.49 1.09
N ARG A 266 -5.53 -17.38 1.76
CA ARG A 266 -4.46 -16.45 2.17
C ARG A 266 -4.75 -15.87 3.55
N ARG A 267 -3.70 -15.49 4.24
CA ARG A 267 -3.76 -14.80 5.52
C ARG A 267 -3.39 -13.34 5.29
N LEU A 268 -4.21 -12.45 5.79
CA LEU A 268 -3.94 -11.01 5.78
C LEU A 268 -3.37 -10.64 7.13
N VAL A 269 -2.24 -9.95 7.10
CA VAL A 269 -1.52 -9.51 8.29
C VAL A 269 -1.35 -8.00 8.27
N VAL A 270 -1.25 -7.40 9.44
CA VAL A 270 -0.70 -6.06 9.61
C VAL A 270 0.77 -6.21 10.01
N THR A 271 1.63 -5.46 9.33
CA THR A 271 3.08 -5.43 9.59
C THR A 271 3.48 -4.02 9.96
N TYR A 272 4.34 -3.89 10.98
CA TYR A 272 4.91 -2.63 11.45
C TYR A 272 6.35 -2.85 11.97
N ARG A 273 7.10 -1.76 12.16
CA ARG A 273 8.48 -1.84 12.66
C ARG A 273 8.52 -2.19 14.15
N GLU A 274 9.29 -3.20 14.52
CA GLU A 274 9.43 -3.67 15.90
C GLU A 274 9.94 -2.58 16.86
N LYS A 275 10.95 -1.83 16.43
CA LYS A 275 11.55 -0.72 17.20
C LYS A 275 11.10 0.66 16.71
N GLY A 276 10.04 0.70 15.88
CA GLY A 276 9.45 1.95 15.42
C GLY A 276 8.49 2.52 16.45
N TYR A 277 8.40 3.86 16.50
CA TYR A 277 7.30 4.50 17.19
C TYR A 277 5.99 4.16 16.47
N LEU A 278 4.99 3.77 17.22
CA LEU A 278 3.64 3.50 16.76
C LEU A 278 2.68 4.36 17.59
N SER A 279 2.05 5.35 16.96
CA SER A 279 1.15 6.27 17.66
C SER A 279 -0.06 5.54 18.24
N ALA A 280 -0.70 6.11 19.25
CA ALA A 280 -1.93 5.58 19.84
C ALA A 280 -3.03 5.40 18.78
N ALA A 281 -3.13 6.33 17.82
CA ALA A 281 -4.06 6.25 16.71
C ALA A 281 -3.73 5.09 15.75
N ALA A 282 -2.44 4.84 15.44
CA ALA A 282 -2.02 3.70 14.61
C ALA A 282 -2.27 2.37 15.33
N GLN A 283 -1.97 2.28 16.63
CA GLN A 283 -2.29 1.09 17.44
C GLN A 283 -3.81 0.84 17.46
N ARG A 284 -4.61 1.88 17.63
CA ARG A 284 -6.06 1.76 17.61
C ARG A 284 -6.59 1.28 16.25
N LEU A 285 -6.02 1.78 15.14
CA LEU A 285 -6.37 1.28 13.81
C LEU A 285 -6.05 -0.21 13.64
N ILE A 286 -4.89 -0.68 14.13
CA ILE A 286 -4.54 -2.10 14.12
C ILE A 286 -5.60 -2.93 14.84
N ASP A 287 -6.04 -2.50 16.03
CA ASP A 287 -7.03 -3.23 16.83
C ASP A 287 -8.41 -3.26 16.14
N LEU A 288 -8.79 -2.17 15.48
CA LEU A 288 -10.03 -2.10 14.70
C LEU A 288 -9.98 -3.00 13.46
N LEU A 289 -8.85 -3.04 12.76
CA LEU A 289 -8.63 -3.93 11.61
C LEU A 289 -8.68 -5.41 12.00
N ALA A 290 -8.31 -5.75 13.23
CA ALA A 290 -8.35 -7.12 13.74
C ALA A 290 -9.77 -7.57 14.18
N GLN A 291 -10.71 -6.66 14.30
CA GLN A 291 -12.12 -6.95 14.67
C GLN A 291 -13.01 -7.20 13.45
N GLY A 292 -12.57 -6.87 12.25
CA GLY A 292 -13.32 -6.97 10.98
C GLY A 292 -12.87 -8.16 10.15
#